data_f5147ef7e8627aae0e694360a6a891de
#
_entry.id   f5147ef7e8627aae0e694360a6a891de
#
_cell.length_a   1.000
_cell.length_b   1.000
_cell.length_c   1.000
_cell.angle_alpha   90.00
_cell.angle_beta   90.00
_cell.angle_gamma   90.00
#
_symmetry.space_group_name_H-M   'P 1'
#
loop_
_entity.id
_entity.type
_entity.pdbx_description
1 polymer ?
#
loop_
_entity_poly.entity_id
_entity_poly.type
_entity_poly.pdbx_seq_one_letter_code
_entity_poly.pdbx_strand_id
1 'polypeptide(L)'
;MTRSMSTEDRRPFLLMKRGYKLPFYADLSRMPEEERRVIWGVMVGEEGKTKIPILKNYTERGFDPTKHMLQSYGTGWQSAAFLDQERQLFGAPGGIITDWDLKTNIDGIYAAGDQLYASDCCGYACATGYYAGRKAAAAADTVEYGEIDREFCEKEKERLYHPLYVENGMDWRELNMAISKAMQNYCGGTKCKDLLTEGLDLLAQYERDVVPNIQASNPHELMRAHEVFDILEVAKLILNACLLRESSSAPLCFSRSDFPEMDPAKDDHFITIRLDENGKVVKGEIPKGYFGDLETEYEKRNQDYIRDGT
;
A
#
# COMPACT_ATOMS: atom_id res chain seq x y z
N MET A 1 -37.20 -9.46 -3.32
CA MET A 1 -37.32 -7.99 -3.44
C MET A 1 -35.93 -7.40 -3.29
N THR A 2 -35.27 -7.12 -4.37
CA THR A 2 -33.99 -6.39 -4.40
C THR A 2 -34.29 -4.91 -4.21
N ARG A 3 -34.19 -4.43 -2.99
CA ARG A 3 -34.22 -2.98 -2.73
C ARG A 3 -32.90 -2.39 -3.25
N SER A 4 -32.98 -1.45 -4.16
CA SER A 4 -31.87 -0.56 -4.46
C SER A 4 -31.48 0.17 -3.17
N MET A 5 -30.33 -0.16 -2.60
CA MET A 5 -29.84 0.47 -1.38
C MET A 5 -29.11 1.77 -1.75
N SER A 6 -29.37 2.83 -0.98
CA SER A 6 -28.58 4.06 -1.11
C SER A 6 -27.11 3.81 -0.78
N THR A 7 -26.23 4.66 -1.24
CA THR A 7 -24.79 4.58 -0.93
C THR A 7 -24.52 4.59 0.58
N GLU A 8 -25.34 5.28 1.35
CA GLU A 8 -25.24 5.33 2.82
C GLU A 8 -25.67 4.03 3.49
N ASP A 9 -26.61 3.29 2.87
CA ASP A 9 -27.11 2.02 3.39
C ASP A 9 -26.16 0.83 3.13
N ARG A 10 -25.10 1.03 2.38
CA ARG A 10 -24.16 -0.03 1.97
C ARG A 10 -23.08 -0.34 3.02
N ARG A 11 -23.01 0.40 4.10
CA ARG A 11 -22.05 0.14 5.17
C ARG A 11 -22.41 -1.16 5.88
N PRO A 12 -21.54 -2.17 5.89
CA PRO A 12 -21.86 -3.49 6.46
C PRO A 12 -22.30 -3.42 7.92
N PHE A 13 -21.68 -2.56 8.72
CA PHE A 13 -22.07 -2.42 10.11
C PHE A 13 -23.52 -1.91 10.29
N LEU A 14 -24.03 -1.05 9.39
CA LEU A 14 -25.42 -0.61 9.39
C LEU A 14 -26.36 -1.74 9.01
N LEU A 15 -25.95 -2.58 8.07
CA LEU A 15 -26.72 -3.77 7.70
C LEU A 15 -26.77 -4.78 8.84
N MET A 16 -25.66 -4.97 9.54
CA MET A 16 -25.63 -5.83 10.72
C MET A 16 -26.54 -5.31 11.85
N LYS A 17 -26.53 -3.99 12.11
CA LYS A 17 -27.46 -3.36 13.05
C LYS A 17 -28.93 -3.55 12.67
N ARG A 18 -29.22 -3.72 11.38
CA ARG A 18 -30.56 -4.02 10.85
C ARG A 18 -30.87 -5.52 10.86
N GLY A 19 -30.02 -6.35 11.44
CA GLY A 19 -30.21 -7.79 11.59
C GLY A 19 -29.74 -8.64 10.41
N TYR A 20 -29.04 -8.06 9.43
CA TYR A 20 -28.41 -8.83 8.35
C TYR A 20 -27.17 -9.53 8.88
N LYS A 21 -26.91 -10.73 8.36
CA LYS A 21 -25.76 -11.56 8.75
C LYS A 21 -24.71 -11.58 7.63
N LEU A 22 -23.45 -11.58 8.01
CA LEU A 22 -22.33 -11.79 7.10
C LEU A 22 -22.25 -13.27 6.66
N PRO A 23 -21.67 -13.53 5.48
CA PRO A 23 -21.16 -12.59 4.48
C PRO A 23 -22.25 -12.00 3.59
N PHE A 24 -21.98 -10.85 2.96
CA PHE A 24 -22.87 -10.25 1.97
C PHE A 24 -22.42 -10.62 0.55
N TYR A 25 -23.39 -10.85 -0.33
CA TYR A 25 -23.17 -11.12 -1.74
C TYR A 25 -23.99 -10.18 -2.61
N ALA A 26 -23.46 -9.79 -3.75
CA ALA A 26 -24.27 -9.22 -4.81
C ALA A 26 -24.80 -10.37 -5.68
N ASP A 27 -26.11 -10.38 -5.92
CA ASP A 27 -26.75 -11.35 -6.80
C ASP A 27 -26.61 -10.88 -8.26
N LEU A 28 -25.83 -11.60 -9.04
CA LEU A 28 -25.57 -11.34 -10.46
C LEU A 28 -26.37 -12.25 -11.39
N SER A 29 -27.36 -12.98 -10.89
CA SER A 29 -28.11 -13.95 -11.68
C SER A 29 -28.83 -13.33 -12.89
N ARG A 30 -29.03 -12.00 -12.88
CA ARG A 30 -29.66 -11.27 -14.00
C ARG A 30 -28.65 -10.69 -15.01
N MET A 31 -27.36 -10.83 -14.76
CA MET A 31 -26.32 -10.38 -15.71
C MET A 31 -26.05 -11.44 -16.77
N PRO A 32 -25.64 -11.03 -17.98
CA PRO A 32 -25.16 -11.94 -18.98
C PRO A 32 -24.01 -12.84 -18.48
N GLU A 33 -23.90 -14.04 -19.00
CA GLU A 33 -22.88 -15.00 -18.58
C GLU A 33 -21.47 -14.47 -18.83
N GLU A 34 -21.26 -13.78 -19.94
CA GLU A 34 -19.97 -13.22 -20.32
C GLU A 34 -19.49 -12.20 -19.28
N GLU A 35 -20.35 -11.29 -18.84
CA GLU A 35 -20.03 -10.32 -17.80
C GLU A 35 -19.74 -11.00 -16.45
N ARG A 36 -20.49 -12.03 -16.11
CA ARG A 36 -20.24 -12.82 -14.89
C ARG A 36 -18.89 -13.52 -14.93
N ARG A 37 -18.46 -14.00 -16.09
CA ARG A 37 -17.12 -14.59 -16.28
C ARG A 37 -16.00 -13.59 -16.06
N VAL A 38 -16.18 -12.36 -16.51
CA VAL A 38 -15.21 -11.28 -16.25
C VAL A 38 -15.09 -11.01 -14.75
N ILE A 39 -16.22 -10.85 -14.07
CA ILE A 39 -16.26 -10.64 -12.63
C ILE A 39 -15.63 -11.81 -11.87
N TRP A 40 -15.92 -13.04 -12.28
CA TRP A 40 -15.27 -14.23 -11.75
C TRP A 40 -13.75 -14.21 -11.93
N GLY A 41 -13.28 -13.84 -13.11
CA GLY A 41 -11.85 -13.70 -13.38
C GLY A 41 -11.15 -12.68 -12.48
N VAL A 42 -11.81 -11.55 -12.21
CA VAL A 42 -11.32 -10.54 -11.26
C VAL A 42 -11.26 -11.09 -9.83
N MET A 43 -12.30 -11.82 -9.39
CA MET A 43 -12.30 -12.43 -8.04
C MET A 43 -11.20 -13.46 -7.87
N VAL A 44 -10.94 -14.29 -8.88
CA VAL A 44 -9.83 -15.26 -8.86
C VAL A 44 -8.49 -14.55 -8.79
N GLY A 45 -8.33 -13.45 -9.54
CA GLY A 45 -7.13 -12.61 -9.49
C GLY A 45 -6.91 -11.98 -8.11
N GLU A 46 -7.96 -11.51 -7.47
CA GLU A 46 -7.88 -10.98 -6.10
C GLU A 46 -7.57 -12.06 -5.07
N GLU A 47 -8.12 -13.28 -5.22
CA GLU A 47 -7.77 -14.40 -4.36
C GLU A 47 -6.28 -14.76 -4.43
N GLY A 48 -5.70 -14.65 -5.62
CA GLY A 48 -4.26 -14.87 -5.81
C GLY A 48 -3.39 -13.86 -5.07
N LYS A 49 -3.87 -12.66 -4.83
CA LYS A 49 -3.20 -11.61 -4.05
C LYS A 49 -3.42 -11.77 -2.54
N THR A 50 -4.49 -12.39 -2.16
CA THR A 50 -4.81 -12.63 -0.74
C THR A 50 -4.35 -14.02 -0.33
N LYS A 51 -4.00 -14.19 0.92
CA LYS A 51 -3.52 -15.47 1.45
C LYS A 51 -4.62 -16.33 2.04
N ILE A 52 -5.81 -15.82 2.03
CA ILE A 52 -7.00 -16.51 2.49
C ILE A 52 -7.69 -17.08 1.25
N PRO A 53 -8.01 -18.36 1.20
CA PRO A 53 -8.75 -18.95 0.10
C PRO A 53 -10.20 -18.46 0.13
N ILE A 54 -10.41 -17.26 -0.40
CA ILE A 54 -11.68 -16.51 -0.32
C ILE A 54 -12.80 -17.32 -0.97
N LEU A 55 -12.58 -17.78 -2.19
CA LEU A 55 -13.59 -18.54 -2.94
C LEU A 55 -13.99 -19.80 -2.19
N LYS A 56 -13.03 -20.56 -1.65
CA LYS A 56 -13.32 -21.75 -0.86
C LYS A 56 -14.16 -21.42 0.36
N ASN A 57 -13.71 -20.44 1.16
CA ASN A 57 -14.40 -20.07 2.40
C ASN A 57 -15.82 -19.57 2.17
N TYR A 58 -16.05 -18.85 1.07
CA TYR A 58 -17.37 -18.34 0.76
C TYR A 58 -18.27 -19.39 0.10
N THR A 59 -17.72 -20.27 -0.74
CA THR A 59 -18.46 -21.37 -1.33
C THR A 59 -19.00 -22.31 -0.25
N GLU A 60 -18.20 -22.60 0.75
CA GLU A 60 -18.62 -23.39 1.93
C GLU A 60 -19.76 -22.72 2.72
N ARG A 61 -19.93 -21.41 2.59
CA ARG A 61 -20.99 -20.61 3.23
C ARG A 61 -22.16 -20.29 2.29
N GLY A 62 -22.24 -20.96 1.15
CA GLY A 62 -23.34 -20.79 0.20
C GLY A 62 -23.12 -19.76 -0.92
N PHE A 63 -21.91 -19.23 -1.08
CA PHE A 63 -21.56 -18.41 -2.23
C PHE A 63 -21.51 -19.27 -3.49
N ASP A 64 -22.24 -18.84 -4.51
CA ASP A 64 -22.21 -19.47 -5.84
C ASP A 64 -21.50 -18.54 -6.81
N PRO A 65 -20.25 -18.87 -7.22
CA PRO A 65 -19.45 -18.00 -8.09
C PRO A 65 -20.05 -17.80 -9.48
N THR A 66 -21.03 -18.62 -9.86
CA THR A 66 -21.74 -18.47 -11.15
C THR A 66 -22.87 -17.46 -11.09
N LYS A 67 -23.31 -17.06 -9.91
CA LYS A 67 -24.46 -16.18 -9.70
C LYS A 67 -24.16 -15.00 -8.79
N HIS A 68 -23.19 -15.14 -7.93
CA HIS A 68 -22.90 -14.14 -6.91
C HIS A 68 -21.58 -13.44 -7.18
N MET A 69 -21.51 -12.21 -6.73
CA MET A 69 -20.32 -11.42 -6.62
C MET A 69 -20.05 -11.16 -5.14
N LEU A 70 -18.81 -11.28 -4.69
CA LEU A 70 -18.44 -10.89 -3.36
C LEU A 70 -18.64 -9.39 -3.19
N GLN A 71 -19.30 -9.02 -2.12
CA GLN A 71 -19.53 -7.61 -1.85
C GLN A 71 -18.25 -6.95 -1.36
N SER A 72 -17.97 -5.81 -1.95
CA SER A 72 -16.92 -4.95 -1.45
C SER A 72 -17.42 -4.04 -0.33
N TYR A 73 -16.51 -3.64 0.49
CA TYR A 73 -16.70 -2.61 1.48
C TYR A 73 -16.55 -1.22 0.84
N GLY A 74 -17.50 -0.33 1.08
CA GLY A 74 -17.42 1.03 0.58
C GLY A 74 -17.70 1.17 -0.91
N THR A 75 -16.86 1.88 -1.64
CA THR A 75 -17.10 2.31 -3.02
C THR A 75 -16.46 1.44 -4.09
N GLY A 76 -15.79 0.37 -3.73
CA GLY A 76 -15.10 -0.50 -4.69
C GLY A 76 -15.06 -1.96 -4.30
N TRP A 77 -14.57 -2.78 -5.20
CA TRP A 77 -14.26 -4.17 -4.94
C TRP A 77 -13.16 -4.27 -3.90
N GLN A 78 -13.43 -5.01 -2.86
CA GLN A 78 -12.44 -5.29 -1.84
C GLN A 78 -12.43 -6.77 -1.54
N SER A 79 -11.26 -7.28 -1.25
CA SER A 79 -11.12 -8.64 -0.78
C SER A 79 -12.05 -8.87 0.41
N ALA A 80 -12.81 -9.93 0.33
CA ALA A 80 -13.74 -10.34 1.35
C ALA A 80 -13.08 -10.75 2.68
N ALA A 81 -11.78 -10.70 2.78
CA ALA A 81 -11.03 -11.09 3.98
C ALA A 81 -11.35 -10.25 5.24
N PHE A 82 -12.03 -9.12 5.07
CA PHE A 82 -12.32 -8.15 6.13
C PHE A 82 -13.83 -7.85 6.29
N LEU A 83 -14.67 -8.83 6.10
CA LEU A 83 -16.11 -8.66 6.09
C LEU A 83 -16.73 -8.25 7.42
N ASP A 84 -16.06 -8.50 8.49
CA ASP A 84 -16.52 -8.26 9.86
C ASP A 84 -15.96 -6.95 10.44
N GLN A 85 -15.04 -6.29 9.73
CA GLN A 85 -14.37 -5.11 10.22
C GLN A 85 -14.38 -3.96 9.20
N GLU A 86 -14.45 -2.75 9.70
CA GLU A 86 -14.17 -1.58 8.88
C GLU A 86 -12.71 -1.65 8.40
N ARG A 87 -12.51 -1.46 7.10
CA ARG A 87 -11.16 -1.33 6.57
C ARG A 87 -10.53 -0.10 7.17
N GLN A 88 -9.43 -0.30 7.85
CA GLN A 88 -8.77 0.79 8.53
C GLN A 88 -7.72 1.42 7.62
N LEU A 89 -7.67 2.74 7.62
CA LEU A 89 -6.56 3.47 7.04
C LEU A 89 -5.44 3.50 8.08
N PHE A 90 -4.33 2.86 7.76
CA PHE A 90 -3.17 2.82 8.67
C PHE A 90 -2.48 4.17 8.78
N GLY A 91 -2.54 4.99 7.75
CA GLY A 91 -1.97 6.33 7.75
C GLY A 91 -2.68 7.26 6.79
N ALA A 92 -2.29 8.51 6.77
CA ALA A 92 -2.70 9.44 5.74
C ALA A 92 -2.06 9.05 4.40
N PRO A 93 -2.71 9.35 3.27
CA PRO A 93 -2.11 9.17 1.96
C PRO A 93 -0.74 9.86 1.89
N GLY A 94 0.20 9.23 1.23
CA GLY A 94 1.55 9.74 1.07
C GLY A 94 2.27 9.03 -0.07
N GLY A 95 3.50 9.40 -0.32
CA GLY A 95 4.29 8.81 -1.39
C GLY A 95 5.74 9.25 -1.34
N ILE A 96 6.49 8.86 -2.34
CA ILE A 96 7.88 9.25 -2.51
C ILE A 96 7.93 10.71 -2.97
N ILE A 97 8.77 11.50 -2.30
CA ILE A 97 8.99 12.90 -2.67
C ILE A 97 9.89 12.94 -3.89
N THR A 98 9.45 13.68 -4.89
CA THR A 98 10.19 13.89 -6.13
C THR A 98 10.27 15.38 -6.45
N ASP A 99 11.19 15.73 -7.32
CA ASP A 99 11.16 17.00 -8.02
C ASP A 99 10.14 16.99 -9.19
N TRP A 100 10.12 18.08 -9.96
CA TRP A 100 9.25 18.20 -11.13
C TRP A 100 9.56 17.19 -12.25
N ASP A 101 10.77 16.67 -12.30
CA ASP A 101 11.18 15.66 -13.28
C ASP A 101 10.93 14.22 -12.79
N LEU A 102 10.19 14.09 -11.68
CA LEU A 102 9.90 12.84 -10.99
C LEU A 102 11.16 12.11 -10.50
N LYS A 103 12.26 12.82 -10.35
CA LYS A 103 13.51 12.33 -9.79
C LYS A 103 13.41 12.38 -8.25
N THR A 104 13.84 11.32 -7.60
CA THR A 104 13.96 11.27 -6.14
C THR A 104 15.23 11.96 -5.66
N ASN A 105 15.46 12.00 -4.36
CA ASN A 105 16.71 12.48 -3.77
C ASN A 105 17.88 11.48 -3.92
N ILE A 106 17.65 10.33 -4.54
CA ILE A 106 18.68 9.33 -4.85
C ILE A 106 18.97 9.41 -6.35
N ASP A 107 20.24 9.63 -6.71
CA ASP A 107 20.64 9.73 -8.10
C ASP A 107 20.29 8.47 -8.90
N GLY A 108 19.74 8.68 -10.09
CA GLY A 108 19.31 7.60 -10.98
C GLY A 108 17.97 6.95 -10.63
N ILE A 109 17.33 7.34 -9.52
CA ILE A 109 16.02 6.79 -9.09
C ILE A 109 14.92 7.80 -9.36
N TYR A 110 13.87 7.33 -10.05
CA TYR A 110 12.67 8.06 -10.37
C TYR A 110 11.45 7.35 -9.77
N ALA A 111 10.39 8.08 -9.48
CA ALA A 111 9.15 7.51 -8.98
C ALA A 111 7.98 7.88 -9.88
N ALA A 112 7.04 6.94 -10.06
CA ALA A 112 5.86 7.12 -10.89
C ALA A 112 4.68 6.32 -10.36
N GLY A 113 3.46 6.68 -10.77
CA GLY A 113 2.24 5.99 -10.39
C GLY A 113 1.90 6.14 -8.91
N ASP A 114 1.41 5.07 -8.31
CA ASP A 114 0.95 5.06 -6.92
C ASP A 114 2.05 5.33 -5.89
N GLN A 115 3.33 5.24 -6.30
CA GLN A 115 4.47 5.63 -5.46
C GLN A 115 4.53 7.14 -5.21
N LEU A 116 3.95 7.93 -6.09
CA LEU A 116 3.68 9.34 -5.85
C LEU A 116 2.39 9.45 -5.03
N TYR A 117 2.14 10.60 -4.45
CA TYR A 117 0.86 10.84 -3.78
C TYR A 117 -0.36 10.77 -4.72
N ALA A 118 -0.16 10.65 -6.00
CA ALA A 118 -1.20 10.60 -7.03
C ALA A 118 -1.84 9.21 -7.09
N SER A 119 -2.90 8.99 -6.36
CA SER A 119 -3.55 7.70 -6.14
C SER A 119 -4.72 7.41 -7.08
N ASP A 120 -4.74 7.91 -8.30
CA ASP A 120 -5.94 7.76 -9.14
C ASP A 120 -5.75 6.80 -10.32
N CYS A 121 -5.28 5.60 -9.99
CA CYS A 121 -5.33 4.45 -10.89
C CYS A 121 -4.48 4.57 -12.17
N CYS A 122 -4.95 3.91 -13.21
CA CYS A 122 -4.22 3.67 -14.44
C CYS A 122 -3.81 4.95 -15.20
N GLY A 123 -4.66 5.98 -15.19
CA GLY A 123 -4.38 7.24 -15.91
C GLY A 123 -3.13 7.94 -15.41
N TYR A 124 -3.03 8.12 -14.10
CA TYR A 124 -1.85 8.72 -13.47
C TYR A 124 -0.62 7.84 -13.58
N ALA A 125 -0.77 6.53 -13.39
CA ALA A 125 0.34 5.60 -13.53
C ALA A 125 0.94 5.63 -14.93
N CYS A 126 0.12 5.63 -15.97
CA CYS A 126 0.56 5.73 -17.35
C CYS A 126 1.22 7.10 -17.66
N ALA A 127 0.59 8.20 -17.26
CA ALA A 127 1.11 9.54 -17.52
C ALA A 127 2.43 9.81 -16.81
N THR A 128 2.50 9.54 -15.51
CA THR A 128 3.72 9.74 -14.72
C THR A 128 4.81 8.74 -15.10
N GLY A 129 4.46 7.49 -15.41
CA GLY A 129 5.41 6.49 -15.87
C GLY A 129 6.04 6.84 -17.21
N TYR A 130 5.24 7.32 -18.16
CA TYR A 130 5.75 7.81 -19.43
C TYR A 130 6.69 9.01 -19.26
N TYR A 131 6.28 9.98 -18.42
CA TYR A 131 7.09 11.16 -18.16
C TYR A 131 8.40 10.83 -17.44
N ALA A 132 8.34 10.05 -16.36
CA ALA A 132 9.53 9.61 -15.61
C ALA A 132 10.49 8.80 -16.50
N GLY A 133 9.94 7.91 -17.34
CA GLY A 133 10.74 7.10 -18.27
C GLY A 133 11.50 7.96 -19.28
N ARG A 134 10.88 9.00 -19.83
CA ARG A 134 11.57 9.95 -20.73
C ARG A 134 12.69 10.71 -20.00
N LYS A 135 12.43 11.17 -18.78
CA LYS A 135 13.44 11.89 -17.98
C LYS A 135 14.59 10.97 -17.58
N ALA A 136 14.30 9.75 -17.20
CA ALA A 136 15.31 8.75 -16.87
C ALA A 136 16.17 8.38 -18.09
N ALA A 137 15.57 8.20 -19.26
CA ALA A 137 16.29 7.92 -20.50
C ALA A 137 17.22 9.08 -20.87
N ALA A 138 16.73 10.32 -20.84
CA ALA A 138 17.56 11.50 -21.13
C ALA A 138 18.72 11.66 -20.12
N ALA A 139 18.50 11.33 -18.85
CA ALA A 139 19.56 11.35 -17.85
C ALA A 139 20.57 10.23 -18.09
N ALA A 140 20.14 9.04 -18.47
CA ALA A 140 21.02 7.90 -18.75
C ALA A 140 22.02 8.17 -19.87
N ASP A 141 21.64 8.97 -20.86
CA ASP A 141 22.54 9.39 -21.96
C ASP A 141 23.72 10.24 -21.48
N THR A 142 23.65 10.80 -20.28
CA THR A 142 24.68 11.69 -19.71
C THR A 142 25.52 11.03 -18.61
N VAL A 143 25.16 9.80 -18.20
CA VAL A 143 25.82 9.09 -17.10
C VAL A 143 26.75 8.03 -17.65
N GLU A 144 28.00 8.07 -17.21
CA GLU A 144 28.96 6.99 -17.47
C GLU A 144 28.70 5.80 -16.53
N TYR A 145 28.93 4.59 -17.02
CA TYR A 145 28.84 3.39 -16.19
C TYR A 145 29.90 3.45 -15.07
N GLY A 146 29.43 3.34 -13.83
CA GLY A 146 30.31 3.21 -12.67
C GLY A 146 30.97 1.83 -12.60
N GLU A 147 31.99 1.73 -11.76
CA GLU A 147 32.56 0.43 -11.41
C GLU A 147 31.56 -0.40 -10.57
N ILE A 148 31.47 -1.69 -10.91
CA ILE A 148 30.60 -2.61 -10.19
C ILE A 148 31.34 -3.11 -8.95
N ASP A 149 30.81 -2.81 -7.77
CA ASP A 149 31.26 -3.43 -6.52
C ASP A 149 30.80 -4.90 -6.45
N ARG A 150 31.71 -5.79 -6.81
CA ARG A 150 31.42 -7.23 -6.87
C ARG A 150 31.21 -7.84 -5.47
N GLU A 151 31.89 -7.33 -4.45
CA GLU A 151 31.71 -7.81 -3.08
C GLU A 151 30.31 -7.47 -2.57
N PHE A 152 29.85 -6.25 -2.83
CA PHE A 152 28.48 -5.85 -2.54
C PHE A 152 27.47 -6.73 -3.30
N CYS A 153 27.70 -7.00 -4.58
CA CYS A 153 26.82 -7.85 -5.37
C CYS A 153 26.69 -9.28 -4.80
N GLU A 154 27.80 -9.88 -4.37
CA GLU A 154 27.76 -11.23 -3.79
C GLU A 154 27.05 -11.23 -2.42
N LYS A 155 27.28 -10.23 -1.57
CA LYS A 155 26.54 -10.09 -0.28
C LYS A 155 25.04 -9.92 -0.51
N GLU A 156 24.63 -9.10 -1.47
CA GLU A 156 23.23 -8.92 -1.81
C GLU A 156 22.62 -10.19 -2.38
N LYS A 157 23.35 -10.91 -3.18
CA LYS A 157 22.92 -12.22 -3.69
C LYS A 157 22.73 -13.22 -2.57
N GLU A 158 23.66 -13.32 -1.63
CA GLU A 158 23.50 -14.17 -0.45
C GLU A 158 22.27 -13.78 0.36
N ARG A 159 22.05 -12.50 0.60
CA ARG A 159 20.87 -11.99 1.29
C ARG A 159 19.57 -12.34 0.57
N LEU A 160 19.51 -12.13 -0.75
CA LEU A 160 18.33 -12.38 -1.55
C LEU A 160 17.98 -13.86 -1.65
N TYR A 161 18.96 -14.72 -1.75
CA TYR A 161 18.74 -16.17 -1.89
C TYR A 161 18.67 -16.90 -0.54
N HIS A 162 18.94 -16.23 0.58
CA HIS A 162 18.93 -16.81 1.92
C HIS A 162 17.69 -17.68 2.21
N PRO A 163 16.43 -17.23 1.91
CA PRO A 163 15.26 -18.04 2.21
C PRO A 163 15.22 -19.43 1.54
N LEU A 164 15.94 -19.61 0.44
CA LEU A 164 16.04 -20.93 -0.23
C LEU A 164 16.93 -21.93 0.51
N TYR A 165 17.78 -21.45 1.42
CA TYR A 165 18.72 -22.24 2.18
C TYR A 165 18.27 -22.52 3.62
N VAL A 166 17.15 -21.91 4.02
CA VAL A 166 16.56 -22.14 5.34
C VAL A 166 15.81 -23.47 5.33
N GLU A 167 16.21 -24.38 6.23
CA GLU A 167 15.54 -25.66 6.43
C GLU A 167 14.59 -25.59 7.64
N ASN A 168 13.39 -26.16 7.50
CA ASN A 168 12.36 -26.17 8.55
C ASN A 168 11.99 -24.77 9.06
N GLY A 169 12.08 -23.77 8.17
CA GLY A 169 11.74 -22.39 8.47
C GLY A 169 10.24 -22.13 8.51
N MET A 170 9.90 -20.87 8.78
CA MET A 170 8.53 -20.40 8.79
C MET A 170 8.07 -20.07 7.36
N ASP A 171 6.80 -20.35 7.05
CA ASP A 171 6.17 -19.93 5.80
C ASP A 171 6.00 -18.41 5.77
N TRP A 172 6.33 -17.80 4.64
CA TRP A 172 6.17 -16.35 4.41
C TRP A 172 4.74 -15.85 4.69
N ARG A 173 3.71 -16.71 4.52
CA ARG A 173 2.31 -16.39 4.78
C ARG A 173 2.05 -16.12 6.26
N GLU A 174 2.73 -16.83 7.13
CA GLU A 174 2.59 -16.65 8.58
C GLU A 174 3.12 -15.28 9.01
N LEU A 175 4.30 -14.88 8.53
CA LEU A 175 4.86 -13.57 8.81
C LEU A 175 3.94 -12.45 8.28
N ASN A 176 3.42 -12.59 7.07
CA ASN A 176 2.52 -11.58 6.54
C ASN A 176 1.20 -11.46 7.32
N MET A 177 0.63 -12.58 7.76
CA MET A 177 -0.55 -12.56 8.63
C MET A 177 -0.23 -11.91 9.97
N ALA A 178 0.96 -12.17 10.52
CA ALA A 178 1.42 -11.54 11.75
C ALA A 178 1.57 -10.02 11.60
N ILE A 179 2.19 -9.55 10.52
CA ILE A 179 2.31 -8.11 10.21
C ILE A 179 0.93 -7.48 10.04
N SER A 180 0.04 -8.10 9.28
CA SER A 180 -1.32 -7.60 9.06
C SER A 180 -2.08 -7.45 10.37
N LYS A 181 -1.95 -8.43 11.27
CA LYS A 181 -2.57 -8.42 12.60
C LYS A 181 -1.94 -7.35 13.50
N ALA A 182 -0.63 -7.20 13.47
CA ALA A 182 0.07 -6.14 14.20
C ALA A 182 -0.42 -4.75 13.75
N MET A 183 -0.48 -4.49 12.45
CA MET A 183 -0.97 -3.22 11.92
C MET A 183 -2.43 -2.98 12.29
N GLN A 184 -3.28 -4.01 12.25
CA GLN A 184 -4.67 -3.90 12.65
C GLN A 184 -4.84 -3.55 14.13
N ASN A 185 -4.03 -4.12 14.99
CA ASN A 185 -4.14 -3.95 16.44
C ASN A 185 -3.48 -2.64 16.91
N TYR A 186 -2.35 -2.27 16.34
CA TYR A 186 -1.51 -1.18 16.84
C TYR A 186 -1.60 0.11 16.01
N CYS A 187 -2.06 0.03 14.75
CA CYS A 187 -2.22 1.17 13.85
C CYS A 187 -3.68 1.34 13.39
N GLY A 188 -4.63 0.96 14.21
CA GLY A 188 -6.05 0.97 13.90
C GLY A 188 -6.65 2.36 13.63
N GLY A 189 -7.98 2.44 13.50
CA GLY A 189 -8.72 3.66 13.17
C GLY A 189 -8.42 4.83 14.11
N THR A 190 -8.37 4.55 15.41
CA THR A 190 -7.91 5.53 16.42
C THR A 190 -6.57 5.09 16.97
N LYS A 191 -5.59 5.94 16.83
CA LYS A 191 -4.19 5.67 17.19
C LYS A 191 -3.80 6.41 18.49
N CYS A 192 -2.82 5.91 19.19
CA CYS A 192 -2.15 6.63 20.27
C CYS A 192 -0.66 6.24 20.30
N LYS A 193 0.13 7.08 20.98
CA LYS A 193 1.58 6.88 21.07
C LYS A 193 1.94 5.49 21.57
N ASP A 194 1.30 5.03 22.64
CA ASP A 194 1.65 3.77 23.29
C ASP A 194 1.42 2.58 22.35
N LEU A 195 0.25 2.50 21.71
CA LEU A 195 -0.04 1.43 20.73
C LEU A 195 0.91 1.48 19.54
N LEU A 196 1.18 2.66 18.98
CA LEU A 196 2.10 2.79 17.85
C LEU A 196 3.53 2.36 18.22
N THR A 197 3.98 2.66 19.44
CA THR A 197 5.29 2.25 19.93
C THR A 197 5.38 0.73 20.12
N GLU A 198 4.40 0.13 20.77
CA GLU A 198 4.31 -1.32 20.92
C GLU A 198 4.26 -2.05 19.56
N GLY A 199 3.55 -1.46 18.59
CA GLY A 199 3.53 -1.97 17.22
C GLY A 199 4.91 -1.95 16.56
N LEU A 200 5.67 -0.86 16.72
CA LEU A 200 7.04 -0.77 16.21
C LEU A 200 7.97 -1.80 16.87
N ASP A 201 7.89 -1.97 18.18
CA ASP A 201 8.70 -2.94 18.92
C ASP A 201 8.39 -4.36 18.46
N LEU A 202 7.12 -4.68 18.24
CA LEU A 202 6.70 -5.97 17.70
C LEU A 202 7.20 -6.22 16.28
N LEU A 203 7.11 -5.21 15.39
CA LEU A 203 7.63 -5.34 14.02
C LEU A 203 9.16 -5.47 14.01
N ALA A 204 9.87 -4.76 14.88
CA ALA A 204 11.31 -4.91 15.04
C ALA A 204 11.70 -6.32 15.58
N GLN A 205 10.85 -6.91 16.41
CA GLN A 205 11.01 -8.29 16.83
C GLN A 205 10.83 -9.27 15.65
N TYR A 206 9.81 -9.07 14.81
CA TYR A 206 9.64 -9.90 13.62
C TYR A 206 10.83 -9.83 12.68
N GLU A 207 11.36 -8.63 12.46
CA GLU A 207 12.54 -8.43 11.62
C GLU A 207 13.76 -9.20 12.15
N ARG A 208 14.02 -9.12 13.46
CA ARG A 208 15.18 -9.74 14.09
C ARG A 208 15.04 -11.25 14.22
N ASP A 209 13.88 -11.73 14.64
CA ASP A 209 13.70 -13.10 15.11
C ASP A 209 12.98 -14.00 14.09
N VAL A 210 12.21 -13.44 13.15
CA VAL A 210 11.39 -14.19 12.19
C VAL A 210 11.95 -14.13 10.78
N VAL A 211 12.28 -12.94 10.28
CA VAL A 211 12.78 -12.76 8.90
C VAL A 211 13.94 -13.69 8.55
N PRO A 212 14.96 -13.88 9.41
CA PRO A 212 16.07 -14.81 9.10
C PRO A 212 15.66 -16.28 9.01
N ASN A 213 14.47 -16.62 9.51
CA ASN A 213 13.95 -17.98 9.56
C ASN A 213 12.82 -18.23 8.54
N ILE A 214 12.58 -17.31 7.62
CA ILE A 214 11.60 -17.51 6.55
C ILE A 214 12.19 -18.44 5.50
N GLN A 215 11.43 -19.49 5.17
CA GLN A 215 11.80 -20.48 4.16
C GLN A 215 11.06 -20.23 2.84
N ALA A 216 11.76 -20.47 1.74
CA ALA A 216 11.19 -20.55 0.40
C ALA A 216 11.65 -21.84 -0.30
N SER A 217 10.72 -22.56 -0.92
CA SER A 217 11.00 -23.84 -1.59
C SER A 217 11.23 -23.72 -3.09
N ASN A 218 10.93 -22.56 -3.66
CA ASN A 218 11.00 -22.30 -5.09
C ASN A 218 11.10 -20.80 -5.38
N PRO A 219 11.40 -20.37 -6.62
CA PRO A 219 11.53 -18.95 -6.98
C PRO A 219 10.29 -18.11 -6.73
N HIS A 220 9.10 -18.69 -6.87
CA HIS A 220 7.85 -17.97 -6.59
C HIS A 220 7.72 -17.64 -5.10
N GLU A 221 7.99 -18.61 -4.23
CA GLU A 221 7.97 -18.38 -2.79
C GLU A 221 9.07 -17.45 -2.34
N LEU A 222 10.26 -17.50 -2.98
CA LEU A 222 11.32 -16.53 -2.75
C LEU A 222 10.86 -15.09 -3.03
N MET A 223 10.22 -14.87 -4.16
CA MET A 223 9.65 -13.56 -4.50
C MET A 223 8.62 -13.11 -3.44
N ARG A 224 7.75 -14.03 -3.01
CA ARG A 224 6.74 -13.74 -1.99
C ARG A 224 7.34 -13.43 -0.62
N ALA A 225 8.42 -14.10 -0.25
CA ALA A 225 9.15 -13.80 0.99
C ALA A 225 9.69 -12.37 0.96
N HIS A 226 10.32 -11.95 -0.14
CA HIS A 226 10.82 -10.58 -0.28
C HIS A 226 9.70 -9.54 -0.28
N GLU A 227 8.57 -9.77 -0.95
CA GLU A 227 7.41 -8.89 -0.85
C GLU A 227 6.94 -8.70 0.61
N VAL A 228 7.01 -9.74 1.42
CA VAL A 228 6.65 -9.65 2.85
C VAL A 228 7.69 -8.88 3.66
N PHE A 229 8.97 -9.00 3.31
CA PHE A 229 10.02 -8.18 3.94
C PHE A 229 9.83 -6.69 3.60
N ASP A 230 9.51 -6.37 2.36
CA ASP A 230 9.18 -4.99 1.95
C ASP A 230 7.93 -4.47 2.66
N ILE A 231 6.89 -5.31 2.83
CA ILE A 231 5.69 -4.97 3.60
C ILE A 231 6.04 -4.66 5.06
N LEU A 232 6.98 -5.40 5.67
CA LEU A 232 7.44 -5.14 7.03
C LEU A 232 8.12 -3.78 7.15
N GLU A 233 8.99 -3.42 6.21
CA GLU A 233 9.63 -2.11 6.16
C GLU A 233 8.61 -0.97 6.01
N VAL A 234 7.69 -1.11 5.06
CA VAL A 234 6.62 -0.13 4.86
C VAL A 234 5.73 0.00 6.11
N ALA A 235 5.43 -1.10 6.79
CA ALA A 235 4.66 -1.08 8.03
C ALA A 235 5.38 -0.27 9.13
N LYS A 236 6.70 -0.44 9.28
CA LYS A 236 7.52 0.35 10.21
C LYS A 236 7.51 1.85 9.85
N LEU A 237 7.62 2.17 8.55
CA LEU A 237 7.54 3.56 8.08
C LEU A 237 6.16 4.18 8.38
N ILE A 238 5.07 3.46 8.15
CA ILE A 238 3.71 3.92 8.45
C ILE A 238 3.54 4.21 9.95
N LEU A 239 3.98 3.30 10.83
CA LEU A 239 3.89 3.50 12.28
C LEU A 239 4.70 4.73 12.73
N ASN A 240 5.90 4.92 12.19
CA ASN A 240 6.70 6.09 12.44
C ASN A 240 6.02 7.37 11.94
N ALA A 241 5.45 7.38 10.73
CA ALA A 241 4.70 8.52 10.22
C ALA A 241 3.51 8.87 11.13
N CYS A 242 2.78 7.85 11.58
CA CYS A 242 1.67 8.03 12.51
C CYS A 242 2.10 8.58 13.87
N LEU A 243 3.26 8.18 14.39
CA LEU A 243 3.83 8.71 15.62
C LEU A 243 4.19 10.19 15.48
N LEU A 244 4.73 10.57 14.33
CA LEU A 244 5.16 11.94 14.06
C LEU A 244 4.01 12.92 13.87
N ARG A 245 2.87 12.41 13.40
CA ARG A 245 1.68 13.23 13.23
C ARG A 245 0.95 13.39 14.56
N GLU A 246 1.27 14.45 15.26
CA GLU A 246 0.67 14.82 16.55
C GLU A 246 -0.58 15.72 16.35
N SER A 247 -1.51 15.29 15.50
CA SER A 247 -2.74 16.00 15.18
C SER A 247 -3.74 15.02 14.57
N SER A 248 -5.01 15.17 14.84
CA SER A 248 -6.09 14.47 14.14
C SER A 248 -6.55 15.28 12.92
N SER A 249 -7.08 14.60 11.89
CA SER A 249 -7.60 15.25 10.70
C SER A 249 -8.75 14.45 10.11
N ALA A 250 -9.96 14.96 10.21
CA ALA A 250 -11.14 14.33 9.65
C ALA A 250 -11.08 14.17 8.12
N PRO A 251 -10.62 15.16 7.33
CA PRO A 251 -10.46 15.01 5.89
C PRO A 251 -9.51 13.87 5.48
N LEU A 252 -8.50 13.60 6.30
CA LEU A 252 -7.54 12.51 6.07
C LEU A 252 -7.96 11.19 6.72
N CYS A 253 -9.13 11.12 7.35
CA CYS A 253 -9.57 9.97 8.13
C CYS A 253 -8.52 9.50 9.15
N PHE A 254 -7.75 10.44 9.71
CA PHE A 254 -6.67 10.17 10.63
C PHE A 254 -7.04 10.63 12.04
N SER A 255 -7.04 9.72 13.00
CA SER A 255 -7.45 10.00 14.39
C SER A 255 -6.38 9.56 15.38
N ARG A 256 -6.04 10.47 16.27
CA ARG A 256 -5.16 10.27 17.43
C ARG A 256 -5.93 10.55 18.71
N SER A 257 -6.03 9.58 19.63
CA SER A 257 -6.70 9.80 20.91
C SER A 257 -5.89 10.69 21.88
N ASP A 258 -4.59 10.70 21.73
CA ASP A 258 -3.67 11.58 22.47
C ASP A 258 -3.55 12.98 21.86
N PHE A 259 -3.99 13.18 20.61
CA PHE A 259 -4.07 14.47 19.91
C PHE A 259 -5.40 14.55 19.14
N PRO A 260 -6.55 14.68 19.85
CA PRO A 260 -7.86 14.53 19.23
C PRO A 260 -8.25 15.69 18.31
N GLU A 261 -7.63 16.86 18.53
CA GLU A 261 -7.93 18.07 17.75
C GLU A 261 -7.03 18.17 16.51
N MET A 262 -7.56 18.84 15.49
CA MET A 262 -6.76 19.26 14.36
C MET A 262 -5.93 20.48 14.71
N ASP A 263 -4.63 20.39 14.50
CA ASP A 263 -3.71 21.52 14.67
C ASP A 263 -3.37 22.13 13.30
N PRO A 264 -3.90 23.32 12.96
CA PRO A 264 -3.64 23.95 11.67
C PRO A 264 -2.15 24.23 11.41
N ALA A 265 -1.35 24.48 12.45
CA ALA A 265 0.08 24.71 12.30
C ALA A 265 0.82 23.43 11.87
N LYS A 266 0.35 22.27 12.30
CA LYS A 266 0.89 20.96 11.91
C LYS A 266 0.35 20.47 10.57
N ASP A 267 -0.72 21.07 10.07
CA ASP A 267 -1.30 20.77 8.77
C ASP A 267 -0.70 21.62 7.61
N ASP A 268 0.24 22.53 7.93
CA ASP A 268 0.87 23.43 6.94
C ASP A 268 2.07 22.82 6.21
N HIS A 269 2.49 21.63 6.61
CA HIS A 269 3.63 20.92 6.03
C HIS A 269 3.36 19.43 5.87
N PHE A 270 4.16 18.78 5.01
CA PHE A 270 4.23 17.34 4.92
C PHE A 270 5.31 16.80 5.84
N ILE A 271 4.99 15.74 6.57
CA ILE A 271 5.97 14.96 7.32
C ILE A 271 6.72 14.08 6.35
N THR A 272 8.04 14.09 6.43
CA THR A 272 8.90 13.23 5.62
C THR A 272 9.64 12.24 6.49
N ILE A 273 9.82 11.03 5.99
CA ILE A 273 10.53 9.96 6.67
C ILE A 273 11.51 9.33 5.71
N ARG A 274 12.71 9.08 6.17
CA ARG A 274 13.71 8.29 5.46
C ARG A 274 14.51 7.45 6.47
N LEU A 275 15.15 6.42 5.99
CA LEU A 275 16.18 5.72 6.75
C LEU A 275 17.55 6.37 6.47
N ASP A 276 18.38 6.47 7.48
CA ASP A 276 19.80 6.80 7.32
C ASP A 276 20.62 5.54 6.95
N GLU A 277 21.91 5.71 6.79
CA GLU A 277 22.87 4.64 6.46
C GLU A 277 22.91 3.49 7.50
N ASN A 278 22.42 3.74 8.70
CA ASN A 278 22.35 2.78 9.80
C ASN A 278 20.94 2.17 9.97
N GLY A 279 20.01 2.47 9.04
CA GLY A 279 18.61 2.03 9.14
C GLY A 279 17.78 2.78 10.18
N LYS A 280 18.29 3.91 10.73
CA LYS A 280 17.57 4.72 11.69
C LYS A 280 16.62 5.68 10.97
N VAL A 281 15.41 5.81 11.50
CA VAL A 281 14.41 6.74 10.99
C VAL A 281 14.84 8.18 11.22
N VAL A 282 14.97 8.93 10.13
CA VAL A 282 15.20 10.38 10.12
C VAL A 282 13.91 11.06 9.71
N LYS A 283 13.50 12.01 10.54
CA LYS A 283 12.31 12.84 10.34
C LYS A 283 12.68 14.12 9.60
N GLY A 284 11.76 14.60 8.79
CA GLY A 284 11.85 15.93 8.20
C GLY A 284 10.46 16.50 7.96
N GLU A 285 10.42 17.75 7.56
CA GLU A 285 9.19 18.46 7.21
C GLU A 285 9.45 19.27 5.95
N ILE A 286 8.48 19.30 5.06
CA ILE A 286 8.52 20.17 3.88
C ILE A 286 7.21 20.96 3.80
N PRO A 287 7.26 22.24 3.44
CA PRO A 287 6.05 23.04 3.30
C PRO A 287 5.16 22.48 2.21
N LYS A 288 3.83 22.60 2.33
CA LYS A 288 2.88 22.17 1.29
C LYS A 288 3.13 22.80 -0.08
N GLY A 289 3.69 24.00 -0.09
CA GLY A 289 4.04 24.72 -1.31
C GLY A 289 5.45 24.45 -1.85
N TYR A 290 6.11 23.34 -1.48
CA TYR A 290 7.49 23.07 -1.87
C TYR A 290 7.71 22.96 -3.38
N PHE A 291 6.69 22.67 -4.16
CA PHE A 291 6.75 22.68 -5.61
C PHE A 291 6.77 24.09 -6.22
N GLY A 292 6.62 25.14 -5.43
CA GLY A 292 6.50 26.50 -5.89
C GLY A 292 5.09 26.83 -6.37
N ASP A 293 4.97 27.88 -7.17
CA ASP A 293 3.69 28.26 -7.80
C ASP A 293 3.36 27.28 -8.92
N LEU A 294 2.30 26.50 -8.73
CA LEU A 294 1.94 25.40 -9.63
C LEU A 294 1.59 25.87 -11.04
N GLU A 295 0.92 27.03 -11.18
CA GLU A 295 0.51 27.56 -12.47
C GLU A 295 1.73 28.03 -13.28
N THR A 296 2.61 28.80 -12.64
CA THR A 296 3.85 29.27 -13.26
C THR A 296 4.78 28.11 -13.66
N GLU A 297 4.96 27.13 -12.80
CA GLU A 297 5.83 25.98 -13.08
C GLU A 297 5.20 25.08 -14.15
N TYR A 298 3.89 24.89 -14.16
CA TYR A 298 3.17 24.16 -15.19
C TYR A 298 3.33 24.82 -16.56
N GLU A 299 3.10 26.10 -16.67
CA GLU A 299 3.25 26.85 -17.93
C GLU A 299 4.66 26.76 -18.48
N LYS A 300 5.68 26.96 -17.62
CA LYS A 300 7.09 26.88 -17.99
C LYS A 300 7.48 25.52 -18.53
N ARG A 301 7.04 24.43 -17.88
CA ARG A 301 7.41 23.05 -18.22
C ARG A 301 6.59 22.48 -19.36
N ASN A 302 5.35 22.91 -19.52
CA ASN A 302 4.47 22.45 -20.59
C ASN A 302 4.90 22.97 -21.98
N GLN A 303 5.66 24.06 -22.02
CA GLN A 303 6.21 24.56 -23.29
C GLN A 303 7.20 23.57 -23.92
N ASP A 304 7.93 22.83 -23.13
CA ASP A 304 8.82 21.78 -23.63
C ASP A 304 8.03 20.60 -24.22
N TYR A 305 6.89 20.27 -23.64
CA TYR A 305 5.98 19.24 -24.13
C TYR A 305 5.33 19.63 -25.48
N ILE A 306 4.97 20.89 -25.65
CA ILE A 306 4.34 21.41 -26.87
C ILE A 306 5.38 21.52 -28.01
N ARG A 307 6.63 21.85 -27.68
CA ARG A 307 7.71 21.94 -28.67
C ARG A 307 8.14 20.58 -29.23
N ASP A 308 8.16 19.56 -28.39
CA ASP A 308 8.64 18.25 -28.80
C ASP A 308 7.64 17.47 -29.67
N GLY A 309 6.45 18.07 -29.95
CA GLY A 309 5.52 17.69 -31.04
C GLY A 309 5.06 16.24 -31.04
N THR A 310 5.15 15.58 -29.92
CA THR A 310 4.93 14.13 -29.83
C THR A 310 3.91 13.79 -28.78
#